data_1cfb2ebae23917169d808ceecaab41d3
#
_entry.id   1cfb2ebae23917169d808ceecaab41d3
#
_cell.length_a   1.000
_cell.length_b   1.000
_cell.length_c   1.000
_cell.angle_alpha   90.00
_cell.angle_beta   90.00
_cell.angle_gamma   90.00
#
_symmetry.space_group_name_H-M   'P 1'
#
loop_
_entity.id
_entity.type
_entity.pdbx_description
1 polymer ?
#
loop_
_entity_poly.entity_id
_entity_poly.type
_entity_poly.pdbx_seq_one_letter_code
_entity_poly.pdbx_strand_id
1 'polypeptide(L)'
;MRSSVRRGAIAAPVALVLGLGVGACGVLPELPDPVPSDIVPSRAVTFAPQGGEQLSPDGFDAVQRMAVRIRNVGCAGLSTGSGFAIDEHTLITNRHVVADSETLEVSTYDGQDLEVSAASSARLADLAVVRTLDALPSYPELAVGDPRTGDAVSVVGYPEGGELTVTAGEIVGTTTDPLHENLGEVLITDAAVEPGSSGSAALDADGRVIGVVYAKTSDGRSLLVPLSTLQDVLADADAFTALPPCSS
;
A
#
# COMPACT_ATOMS: atom_id res chain seq x y z
N MET A 1 77.44 1.76 8.15
CA MET A 1 77.71 1.98 9.61
C MET A 1 76.67 1.17 10.38
N ARG A 2 77.18 0.28 11.23
CA ARG A 2 76.47 -0.64 12.10
C ARG A 2 75.88 0.14 13.31
N SER A 3 74.70 -0.20 13.74
CA SER A 3 74.43 -0.23 15.20
C SER A 3 73.25 -1.12 15.49
N SER A 4 73.56 -2.11 16.24
CA SER A 4 72.72 -3.08 16.98
C SER A 4 72.30 -2.50 18.28
N VAL A 5 71.08 -2.79 18.82
CA VAL A 5 70.81 -2.86 20.26
C VAL A 5 69.50 -3.63 20.48
N ARG A 6 69.61 -4.77 21.00
CA ARG A 6 69.29 -5.45 22.29
C ARG A 6 67.84 -5.75 22.57
N ARG A 7 67.63 -7.07 22.64
CA ARG A 7 66.47 -7.77 23.23
C ARG A 7 66.48 -7.59 24.76
N GLY A 8 65.34 -7.20 25.29
CA GLY A 8 65.06 -7.27 26.74
C GLY A 8 63.84 -8.17 26.94
N ALA A 9 64.09 -9.37 27.47
CA ALA A 9 63.04 -10.27 27.92
C ALA A 9 62.69 -9.90 29.37
N ILE A 10 61.43 -9.64 29.64
CA ILE A 10 60.91 -9.52 31.01
C ILE A 10 59.85 -10.60 31.20
N ALA A 11 60.19 -11.57 32.06
CA ALA A 11 59.28 -12.57 32.56
C ALA A 11 58.30 -11.96 33.54
N ALA A 12 57.03 -12.22 33.42
CA ALA A 12 56.02 -11.91 34.42
C ALA A 12 55.42 -13.20 35.01
N PRO A 13 55.14 -13.21 36.30
CA PRO A 13 54.75 -14.42 37.02
C PRO A 13 53.28 -14.76 36.77
N VAL A 14 53.02 -16.07 36.68
CA VAL A 14 51.68 -16.66 36.65
C VAL A 14 51.11 -16.58 38.09
N ALA A 15 50.08 -15.77 38.25
CA ALA A 15 49.26 -15.75 39.46
C ALA A 15 48.02 -16.65 39.19
N LEU A 16 48.01 -17.79 39.85
CA LEU A 16 46.89 -18.73 39.91
C LEU A 16 45.82 -18.16 40.84
N VAL A 17 44.71 -17.63 40.31
CA VAL A 17 43.56 -17.20 41.11
C VAL A 17 42.52 -18.32 41.04
N LEU A 18 42.34 -19.03 42.13
CA LEU A 18 41.15 -19.86 42.36
C LEU A 18 39.95 -18.95 42.55
N GLY A 19 39.08 -18.84 41.56
CA GLY A 19 37.81 -18.13 41.64
C GLY A 19 36.70 -19.03 42.16
N LEU A 20 36.16 -18.67 43.30
CA LEU A 20 34.92 -19.22 43.86
C LEU A 20 33.75 -19.06 42.85
N GLY A 21 33.09 -20.14 42.52
CA GLY A 21 31.85 -20.12 41.76
C GLY A 21 30.71 -19.51 42.57
N VAL A 22 30.28 -18.32 42.16
CA VAL A 22 29.01 -17.76 42.58
C VAL A 22 27.95 -18.20 41.56
N GLY A 23 27.12 -19.15 41.98
CA GLY A 23 25.94 -19.55 41.23
C GLY A 23 24.96 -18.35 41.17
N ALA A 24 24.96 -17.63 40.07
CA ALA A 24 23.89 -16.71 39.75
C ALA A 24 22.69 -17.53 39.29
N CYS A 25 21.75 -17.83 40.19
CA CYS A 25 20.39 -18.18 39.80
C CYS A 25 19.83 -16.98 39.06
N GLY A 26 19.83 -17.03 37.73
CA GLY A 26 19.14 -16.06 36.89
C GLY A 26 17.65 -16.18 37.19
N VAL A 27 17.10 -15.22 37.91
CA VAL A 27 15.67 -14.98 37.98
C VAL A 27 15.30 -14.47 36.58
N LEU A 28 14.75 -15.34 35.73
CA LEU A 28 14.09 -14.92 34.51
C LEU A 28 12.93 -13.98 34.93
N PRO A 29 12.82 -12.80 34.34
CA PRO A 29 11.63 -11.98 34.60
C PRO A 29 10.40 -12.78 34.22
N GLU A 30 9.42 -12.81 35.10
CA GLU A 30 8.12 -13.43 34.79
C GLU A 30 7.58 -12.77 33.52
N LEU A 31 7.16 -13.61 32.57
CA LEU A 31 6.45 -13.15 31.39
C LEU A 31 5.18 -12.44 31.86
N PRO A 32 4.84 -11.29 31.30
CA PRO A 32 3.57 -10.63 31.63
C PRO A 32 2.41 -11.60 31.37
N ASP A 33 1.42 -11.56 32.24
CA ASP A 33 0.21 -12.36 32.12
C ASP A 33 -0.39 -12.20 30.71
N PRO A 34 -0.90 -13.28 30.11
CA PRO A 34 -1.57 -13.19 28.81
C PRO A 34 -2.73 -12.20 28.89
N VAL A 35 -2.75 -11.24 27.96
CA VAL A 35 -3.82 -10.24 27.87
C VAL A 35 -5.15 -10.98 27.72
N PRO A 36 -6.16 -10.72 28.61
CA PRO A 36 -7.45 -11.35 28.49
C PRO A 36 -8.06 -11.13 27.11
N SER A 37 -8.57 -12.17 26.48
CA SER A 37 -9.13 -12.15 25.12
C SER A 37 -10.39 -11.29 24.96
N ASP A 38 -10.96 -10.82 26.06
CA ASP A 38 -12.11 -9.93 26.12
C ASP A 38 -11.77 -8.42 26.02
N ILE A 39 -10.47 -8.07 26.01
CA ILE A 39 -9.99 -6.69 25.82
C ILE A 39 -9.77 -6.38 24.32
N VAL A 40 -9.73 -7.37 23.46
CA VAL A 40 -9.71 -7.14 22.01
C VAL A 40 -11.13 -6.71 21.62
N PRO A 41 -11.36 -5.44 21.18
CA PRO A 41 -12.67 -5.06 20.68
C PRO A 41 -13.01 -5.96 19.51
N SER A 42 -13.88 -6.95 19.73
CA SER A 42 -14.42 -7.80 18.69
C SER A 42 -15.42 -6.97 17.88
N ARG A 43 -14.92 -6.00 17.15
CA ARG A 43 -15.66 -5.24 16.15
C ARG A 43 -14.75 -4.96 14.96
N ALA A 44 -14.54 -5.99 14.16
CA ALA A 44 -14.55 -5.76 12.75
C ALA A 44 -15.95 -5.26 12.43
N VAL A 45 -16.14 -3.97 12.25
CA VAL A 45 -17.34 -3.45 11.62
C VAL A 45 -17.25 -3.88 10.18
N THR A 46 -17.76 -5.07 9.90
CA THR A 46 -17.94 -5.52 8.54
C THR A 46 -19.11 -4.70 8.00
N PHE A 47 -18.81 -3.54 7.42
CA PHE A 47 -19.70 -2.93 6.47
C PHE A 47 -19.65 -3.79 5.22
N ALA A 48 -20.56 -4.74 5.09
CA ALA A 48 -20.88 -5.27 3.78
C ALA A 48 -21.54 -4.12 3.01
N PRO A 49 -21.05 -3.74 1.82
CA PRO A 49 -21.78 -2.85 0.94
C PRO A 49 -23.16 -3.43 0.75
N GLN A 50 -24.22 -2.64 0.97
CA GLN A 50 -25.60 -3.09 0.79
C GLN A 50 -25.99 -3.08 -0.68
N GLY A 51 -25.17 -3.68 -1.51
CA GLY A 51 -25.52 -4.05 -2.87
C GLY A 51 -25.39 -5.56 -2.93
N GLY A 52 -26.48 -6.27 -2.71
CA GLY A 52 -26.48 -7.71 -2.54
C GLY A 52 -26.15 -8.48 -3.83
N GLU A 53 -24.96 -8.33 -4.33
CA GLU A 53 -24.35 -9.30 -5.23
C GLU A 53 -23.76 -10.40 -4.35
N GLN A 54 -24.24 -11.60 -4.58
CA GLN A 54 -23.92 -12.80 -3.83
C GLN A 54 -22.41 -12.99 -3.75
N LEU A 55 -21.87 -13.21 -2.54
CA LEU A 55 -20.54 -13.75 -2.37
C LEU A 55 -20.39 -14.95 -3.27
N SER A 56 -19.35 -14.96 -4.11
CA SER A 56 -19.06 -16.14 -4.90
C SER A 56 -18.59 -17.29 -3.99
N PRO A 57 -18.52 -18.53 -4.52
CA PRO A 57 -18.14 -19.71 -3.75
C PRO A 57 -16.81 -19.60 -2.98
N ASP A 58 -15.91 -18.71 -3.43
CA ASP A 58 -14.62 -18.43 -2.79
C ASP A 58 -14.68 -17.40 -1.64
N GLY A 59 -15.85 -16.79 -1.40
CA GLY A 59 -16.07 -15.85 -0.31
C GLY A 59 -15.71 -14.39 -0.60
N PHE A 60 -15.30 -14.08 -1.85
CA PHE A 60 -14.98 -12.71 -2.26
C PHE A 60 -16.16 -12.08 -3.02
N ASP A 61 -16.42 -10.80 -2.79
CA ASP A 61 -17.42 -10.03 -3.53
C ASP A 61 -16.81 -9.34 -4.77
N ALA A 62 -17.66 -8.73 -5.60
CA ALA A 62 -17.22 -8.11 -6.84
C ALA A 62 -16.21 -6.98 -6.62
N VAL A 63 -16.34 -6.22 -5.53
CA VAL A 63 -15.43 -5.09 -5.23
C VAL A 63 -14.06 -5.56 -4.73
N GLN A 64 -14.00 -6.72 -4.10
CA GLN A 64 -12.73 -7.32 -3.70
C GLN A 64 -11.98 -7.89 -4.91
N ARG A 65 -12.71 -8.44 -5.89
CA ARG A 65 -12.15 -9.06 -7.11
C ARG A 65 -11.52 -8.09 -8.08
N MET A 66 -11.91 -6.81 -8.03
CA MET A 66 -11.30 -5.78 -8.87
C MET A 66 -9.94 -5.31 -8.37
N ALA A 67 -9.64 -5.54 -7.08
CA ALA A 67 -8.42 -5.04 -6.45
C ALA A 67 -7.22 -5.92 -6.79
N VAL A 68 -6.09 -5.27 -7.04
CA VAL A 68 -4.82 -5.93 -7.29
C VAL A 68 -3.76 -5.41 -6.34
N ARG A 69 -2.84 -6.29 -5.96
CA ARG A 69 -1.60 -5.93 -5.29
C ARG A 69 -0.53 -5.66 -6.34
N ILE A 70 0.19 -4.56 -6.17
CA ILE A 70 1.31 -4.18 -7.03
C ILE A 70 2.58 -4.24 -6.18
N ARG A 71 3.56 -5.00 -6.66
CA ARG A 71 4.91 -5.03 -6.12
C ARG A 71 5.84 -4.49 -7.19
N ASN A 72 6.45 -3.36 -6.90
CA ASN A 72 7.38 -2.72 -7.78
C ASN A 72 8.81 -3.11 -7.40
N VAL A 73 9.46 -3.91 -8.24
CA VAL A 73 10.90 -4.14 -8.19
C VAL A 73 11.54 -2.98 -8.93
N GLY A 74 11.86 -1.95 -8.17
CA GLY A 74 12.38 -0.70 -8.72
C GLY A 74 13.89 -0.68 -8.88
N CYS A 75 14.40 0.31 -9.60
CA CYS A 75 15.82 0.52 -9.88
C CYS A 75 16.69 0.62 -8.62
N ALA A 76 16.17 1.10 -7.51
CA ALA A 76 16.90 1.32 -6.26
C ALA A 76 16.35 0.52 -5.06
N GLY A 77 15.27 -0.22 -5.23
CA GLY A 77 14.64 -0.94 -4.12
C GLY A 77 13.27 -1.52 -4.46
N LEU A 78 12.66 -2.08 -3.45
CA LEU A 78 11.36 -2.70 -3.53
C LEU A 78 10.30 -1.77 -2.91
N SER A 79 9.17 -1.58 -3.59
CA SER A 79 8.01 -0.91 -3.04
C SER A 79 6.73 -1.71 -3.31
N THR A 80 5.68 -1.39 -2.60
CA THR A 80 4.38 -2.03 -2.76
C THR A 80 3.26 -1.01 -2.78
N GLY A 81 2.20 -1.32 -3.49
CA GLY A 81 1.00 -0.52 -3.60
C GLY A 81 -0.19 -1.38 -3.98
N SER A 82 -1.28 -0.71 -4.20
CA SER A 82 -2.54 -1.27 -4.66
C SER A 82 -2.91 -0.73 -6.03
N GLY A 83 -3.85 -1.39 -6.67
CA GLY A 83 -4.50 -0.93 -7.88
C GLY A 83 -5.88 -1.54 -8.00
N PHE A 84 -6.63 -1.12 -8.99
CA PHE A 84 -7.93 -1.70 -9.29
C PHE A 84 -8.22 -1.68 -10.79
N ALA A 85 -9.01 -2.64 -11.23
CA ALA A 85 -9.45 -2.74 -12.61
C ALA A 85 -10.48 -1.65 -12.96
N ILE A 86 -10.39 -1.09 -14.16
CA ILE A 86 -11.43 -0.24 -14.76
C ILE A 86 -12.02 -0.84 -16.04
N ASP A 87 -11.35 -1.81 -16.61
CA ASP A 87 -11.82 -2.69 -17.68
C ASP A 87 -11.07 -4.04 -17.61
N GLU A 88 -11.32 -4.94 -18.58
CA GLU A 88 -10.74 -6.30 -18.60
C GLU A 88 -9.21 -6.35 -18.63
N HIS A 89 -8.54 -5.28 -19.07
CA HIS A 89 -7.09 -5.25 -19.26
C HIS A 89 -6.42 -3.98 -18.76
N THR A 90 -7.14 -3.17 -18.00
CA THR A 90 -6.64 -1.87 -17.54
C THR A 90 -6.80 -1.71 -16.04
N LEU A 91 -5.70 -1.40 -15.40
CA LEU A 91 -5.62 -1.08 -13.97
C LEU A 91 -5.30 0.40 -13.78
N ILE A 92 -5.88 0.98 -12.75
CA ILE A 92 -5.50 2.27 -12.20
C ILE A 92 -4.69 2.05 -10.92
N THR A 93 -3.66 2.85 -10.75
CA THR A 93 -2.85 2.97 -9.53
C THR A 93 -2.25 4.37 -9.44
N ASN A 94 -1.39 4.62 -8.47
CA ASN A 94 -0.64 5.87 -8.42
C ASN A 94 0.66 5.82 -9.22
N ARG A 95 1.10 7.00 -9.70
CA ARG A 95 2.39 7.17 -10.36
C ARG A 95 3.54 6.73 -9.46
N HIS A 96 3.55 7.15 -8.18
CA HIS A 96 4.62 6.82 -7.24
C HIS A 96 4.71 5.30 -6.93
N VAL A 97 3.62 4.54 -7.12
CA VAL A 97 3.63 3.07 -6.96
C VAL A 97 4.42 2.38 -8.06
N VAL A 98 4.37 2.91 -9.29
CA VAL A 98 5.00 2.29 -10.47
C VAL A 98 6.25 3.02 -10.94
N ALA A 99 6.61 4.14 -10.30
CA ALA A 99 7.79 4.91 -10.67
C ALA A 99 9.09 4.11 -10.52
N ASP A 100 10.09 4.45 -11.34
CA ASP A 100 11.43 3.86 -11.29
C ASP A 100 11.43 2.31 -11.30
N SER A 101 10.50 1.71 -12.05
CA SER A 101 10.29 0.28 -12.11
C SER A 101 11.26 -0.41 -13.07
N GLU A 102 11.89 -1.50 -12.61
CA GLU A 102 12.51 -2.51 -13.47
C GLU A 102 11.50 -3.59 -13.84
N THR A 103 10.70 -4.01 -12.86
CA THR A 103 9.64 -5.01 -13.05
C THR A 103 8.44 -4.68 -12.16
N LEU A 104 7.25 -4.72 -12.74
CA LEU A 104 5.99 -4.67 -11.99
C LEU A 104 5.41 -6.07 -11.88
N GLU A 105 5.29 -6.55 -10.65
CA GLU A 105 4.59 -7.77 -10.32
C GLU A 105 3.18 -7.39 -9.85
N VAL A 106 2.16 -7.89 -10.54
CA VAL A 106 0.75 -7.60 -10.24
C VAL A 106 0.05 -8.90 -9.91
N SER A 107 -0.65 -8.96 -8.79
CA SER A 107 -1.42 -10.14 -8.40
C SER A 107 -2.85 -9.80 -7.99
N THR A 108 -3.78 -10.67 -8.35
CA THR A 108 -5.21 -10.58 -8.04
C THR A 108 -5.52 -10.92 -6.58
N TYR A 109 -6.79 -10.75 -6.19
CA TYR A 109 -7.33 -11.04 -4.86
C TYR A 109 -7.08 -12.49 -4.40
N ASP A 110 -7.04 -13.45 -5.33
CA ASP A 110 -6.79 -14.88 -5.07
C ASP A 110 -5.32 -15.28 -5.26
N GLY A 111 -4.42 -14.30 -5.47
CA GLY A 111 -2.98 -14.50 -5.57
C GLY A 111 -2.50 -14.95 -6.95
N GLN A 112 -3.34 -14.82 -7.99
CA GLN A 112 -2.95 -15.10 -9.37
C GLN A 112 -2.07 -13.96 -9.90
N ASP A 113 -0.91 -14.28 -10.44
CA ASP A 113 -0.05 -13.28 -11.08
C ASP A 113 -0.60 -12.91 -12.46
N LEU A 114 -0.57 -11.61 -12.77
CA LEU A 114 -0.99 -11.05 -14.06
C LEU A 114 0.23 -10.60 -14.86
N GLU A 115 0.28 -10.98 -16.13
CA GLU A 115 1.32 -10.52 -17.04
C GLU A 115 1.10 -9.05 -17.44
N VAL A 116 2.03 -8.17 -17.05
CA VAL A 116 1.99 -6.75 -17.39
C VAL A 116 2.54 -6.54 -18.80
N SER A 117 1.73 -5.95 -19.68
CA SER A 117 2.12 -5.64 -21.06
C SER A 117 2.67 -4.23 -21.22
N ALA A 118 2.20 -3.27 -20.43
CA ALA A 118 2.63 -1.88 -20.44
C ALA A 118 2.26 -1.17 -19.14
N ALA A 119 3.03 -0.16 -18.80
CA ALA A 119 2.69 0.76 -17.73
C ALA A 119 3.03 2.20 -18.16
N SER A 120 2.16 3.14 -17.79
CA SER A 120 2.29 4.55 -18.12
C SER A 120 1.84 5.40 -16.94
N SER A 121 2.51 6.51 -16.70
CA SER A 121 2.14 7.44 -15.63
C SER A 121 1.66 8.78 -16.16
N ALA A 122 0.72 9.40 -15.46
CA ALA A 122 0.25 10.73 -15.78
C ALA A 122 1.34 11.77 -15.48
N ARG A 123 1.47 12.77 -16.38
CA ARG A 123 2.49 13.82 -16.23
C ARG A 123 2.13 14.85 -15.17
N LEU A 124 0.84 15.12 -14.98
CA LEU A 124 0.33 16.20 -14.14
C LEU A 124 -0.55 15.71 -12.97
N ALA A 125 -0.54 14.41 -12.69
CA ALA A 125 -1.26 13.84 -11.57
C ALA A 125 -0.51 12.63 -11.02
N ASP A 126 -0.74 12.29 -9.75
CA ASP A 126 -0.19 11.06 -9.16
C ASP A 126 -1.04 9.84 -9.53
N LEU A 127 -1.25 9.64 -10.82
CA LEU A 127 -2.01 8.52 -11.40
C LEU A 127 -1.17 7.75 -12.41
N ALA A 128 -1.44 6.47 -12.53
CA ALA A 128 -0.83 5.59 -13.53
C ALA A 128 -1.85 4.57 -14.05
N VAL A 129 -1.60 4.13 -15.27
CA VAL A 129 -2.34 3.07 -15.96
C VAL A 129 -1.37 1.90 -16.18
N VAL A 130 -1.80 0.71 -15.79
CA VAL A 130 -1.11 -0.54 -16.08
C VAL A 130 -2.00 -1.40 -16.97
N ARG A 131 -1.43 -1.93 -18.04
CA ARG A 131 -2.08 -2.84 -18.98
C ARG A 131 -1.63 -4.26 -18.72
N THR A 132 -2.58 -5.21 -18.73
CA THR A 132 -2.33 -6.63 -18.56
C THR A 132 -2.63 -7.42 -19.84
N LEU A 133 -1.96 -8.55 -20.03
CA LEU A 133 -2.32 -9.52 -21.06
C LEU A 133 -3.47 -10.43 -20.60
N ASP A 134 -3.49 -10.74 -19.32
CA ASP A 134 -4.55 -11.52 -18.71
C ASP A 134 -5.77 -10.65 -18.43
N ALA A 135 -6.96 -11.25 -18.58
CA ALA A 135 -8.20 -10.57 -18.25
C ALA A 135 -8.41 -10.47 -16.74
N LEU A 136 -8.79 -9.28 -16.29
CA LEU A 136 -9.13 -9.02 -14.89
C LEU A 136 -10.50 -9.62 -14.55
N PRO A 137 -10.66 -10.23 -13.36
CA PRO A 137 -11.86 -10.98 -13.03
C PRO A 137 -13.10 -10.12 -12.78
N SER A 138 -12.91 -8.84 -12.48
CA SER A 138 -13.99 -7.89 -12.21
C SER A 138 -13.48 -6.46 -12.37
N TYR A 139 -14.37 -5.55 -12.72
CA TYR A 139 -14.14 -4.10 -12.70
C TYR A 139 -15.43 -3.39 -12.27
N PRO A 140 -15.33 -2.35 -11.42
CA PRO A 140 -16.47 -1.61 -10.92
C PRO A 140 -16.93 -0.56 -11.94
N GLU A 141 -18.15 -0.08 -11.76
CA GLU A 141 -18.59 1.13 -12.43
C GLU A 141 -17.92 2.37 -11.77
N LEU A 142 -17.73 3.40 -12.55
CA LEU A 142 -17.39 4.74 -12.02
C LEU A 142 -18.69 5.42 -11.58
N ALA A 143 -18.65 6.14 -10.47
CA ALA A 143 -19.77 6.98 -10.04
C ALA A 143 -20.05 8.10 -11.06
N VAL A 144 -21.18 8.78 -10.94
CA VAL A 144 -21.57 9.85 -11.87
C VAL A 144 -20.81 11.15 -11.61
N GLY A 145 -20.26 11.32 -10.40
CA GLY A 145 -19.53 12.52 -10.00
C GLY A 145 -18.88 12.36 -8.63
N ASP A 146 -18.18 13.40 -8.18
CA ASP A 146 -17.49 13.40 -6.90
C ASP A 146 -18.46 13.31 -5.73
N PRO A 147 -18.05 12.61 -4.65
CA PRO A 147 -18.87 12.50 -3.43
C PRO A 147 -18.89 13.81 -2.66
N ARG A 148 -19.85 13.92 -1.74
CA ARG A 148 -20.00 15.05 -0.84
C ARG A 148 -19.53 14.69 0.57
N THR A 149 -19.21 15.70 1.35
CA THR A 149 -18.97 15.52 2.79
C THR A 149 -20.14 14.81 3.45
N GLY A 150 -19.86 13.73 4.21
CA GLY A 150 -20.81 12.86 4.86
C GLY A 150 -21.20 11.63 4.03
N ASP A 151 -20.80 11.54 2.76
CA ASP A 151 -21.03 10.34 1.97
C ASP A 151 -20.13 9.20 2.48
N ALA A 152 -20.70 8.00 2.53
CA ALA A 152 -19.98 6.80 2.95
C ALA A 152 -18.92 6.44 1.92
N VAL A 153 -17.77 5.97 2.39
CA VAL A 153 -16.67 5.48 1.57
C VAL A 153 -16.15 4.14 2.07
N SER A 154 -15.85 3.25 1.15
CA SER A 154 -15.08 2.03 1.41
C SER A 154 -13.79 2.06 0.58
N VAL A 155 -12.66 1.77 1.20
CA VAL A 155 -11.36 1.65 0.53
C VAL A 155 -10.99 0.18 0.46
N VAL A 156 -10.64 -0.28 -0.75
CA VAL A 156 -10.31 -1.69 -1.04
C VAL A 156 -8.89 -1.78 -1.59
N GLY A 157 -7.99 -2.45 -0.88
CA GLY A 157 -6.59 -2.56 -1.28
C GLY A 157 -5.73 -3.42 -0.36
N TYR A 158 -4.42 -3.27 -0.47
CA TYR A 158 -3.42 -4.12 0.18
C TYR A 158 -2.48 -3.30 1.08
N PRO A 159 -2.92 -2.93 2.30
CA PRO A 159 -2.04 -2.23 3.25
C PRO A 159 -0.77 -3.05 3.48
N GLU A 160 0.38 -2.36 3.48
CA GLU A 160 1.72 -2.94 3.64
C GLU A 160 2.07 -4.04 2.61
N GLY A 161 1.32 -4.13 1.50
CA GLY A 161 1.42 -5.22 0.52
C GLY A 161 0.96 -6.58 1.07
N GLY A 162 0.23 -6.55 2.18
CA GLY A 162 -0.26 -7.72 2.91
C GLY A 162 -1.54 -8.32 2.34
N GLU A 163 -2.52 -8.56 3.22
CA GLU A 163 -3.81 -9.14 2.86
C GLU A 163 -4.75 -8.10 2.26
N LEU A 164 -5.64 -8.55 1.36
CA LEU A 164 -6.73 -7.73 0.85
C LEU A 164 -7.61 -7.24 2.00
N THR A 165 -7.75 -5.94 2.11
CA THR A 165 -8.43 -5.28 3.22
C THR A 165 -9.48 -4.31 2.68
N VAL A 166 -10.64 -4.30 3.32
CA VAL A 166 -11.68 -3.31 3.10
C VAL A 166 -11.82 -2.47 4.36
N THR A 167 -11.59 -1.17 4.25
CA THR A 167 -11.81 -0.22 5.34
C THR A 167 -12.96 0.72 4.97
N ALA A 168 -13.72 1.14 5.98
CA ALA A 168 -14.87 2.00 5.79
C ALA A 168 -14.71 3.30 6.56
N GLY A 169 -15.34 4.35 6.05
CA GLY A 169 -15.38 5.67 6.64
C GLY A 169 -16.38 6.56 5.92
N GLU A 170 -16.18 7.86 6.01
CA GLU A 170 -16.94 8.87 5.28
C GLU A 170 -16.03 9.93 4.67
N ILE A 171 -16.54 10.66 3.70
CA ILE A 171 -15.89 11.87 3.19
C ILE A 171 -16.05 12.97 4.23
N VAL A 172 -14.95 13.45 4.78
CA VAL A 172 -14.98 14.47 5.84
C VAL A 172 -14.76 15.89 5.31
N GLY A 173 -14.39 16.03 4.03
CA GLY A 173 -14.21 17.32 3.37
C GLY A 173 -13.26 17.26 2.18
N THR A 174 -12.79 18.43 1.77
CA THR A 174 -11.82 18.61 0.69
C THR A 174 -10.67 19.50 1.16
N THR A 175 -9.56 19.46 0.46
CA THR A 175 -8.42 20.36 0.66
C THR A 175 -7.68 20.58 -0.66
N THR A 176 -6.90 21.64 -0.76
CA THR A 176 -5.93 21.75 -1.84
C THR A 176 -4.86 20.69 -1.66
N ASP A 177 -4.45 20.04 -2.74
CA ASP A 177 -3.43 18.98 -2.74
C ASP A 177 -2.16 19.40 -1.95
N PRO A 178 -1.92 18.81 -0.76
CA PRO A 178 -0.81 19.20 0.09
C PRO A 178 0.54 18.64 -0.37
N LEU A 179 0.53 17.69 -1.29
CA LEU A 179 1.75 17.05 -1.82
C LEU A 179 2.23 17.68 -3.12
N HIS A 180 1.47 18.67 -3.65
CA HIS A 180 1.82 19.37 -4.88
C HIS A 180 1.95 18.46 -6.12
N GLU A 181 1.12 17.41 -6.17
CA GLU A 181 1.03 16.46 -7.29
C GLU A 181 0.15 16.99 -8.44
N ASN A 182 -0.18 18.29 -8.42
CA ASN A 182 -1.03 19.01 -9.37
C ASN A 182 -2.47 18.48 -9.47
N LEU A 183 -2.97 17.91 -8.40
CA LEU A 183 -4.32 17.34 -8.33
C LEU A 183 -5.41 18.40 -8.12
N GLY A 184 -5.02 19.64 -7.79
CA GLY A 184 -5.97 20.70 -7.46
C GLY A 184 -6.63 20.49 -6.10
N GLU A 185 -7.94 20.29 -6.08
CA GLU A 185 -8.69 19.91 -4.89
C GLU A 185 -8.72 18.38 -4.75
N VAL A 186 -8.52 17.88 -3.54
CA VAL A 186 -8.54 16.45 -3.20
C VAL A 186 -9.52 16.18 -2.09
N LEU A 187 -10.07 14.98 -2.06
CA LEU A 187 -11.02 14.56 -1.03
C LEU A 187 -10.26 14.08 0.22
N ILE A 188 -10.87 14.30 1.38
CA ILE A 188 -10.40 13.80 2.67
C ILE A 188 -11.40 12.78 3.17
N THR A 189 -10.94 11.62 3.61
CA THR A 189 -11.76 10.61 4.29
C THR A 189 -11.12 10.18 5.61
N ASP A 190 -11.93 9.71 6.54
CA ASP A 190 -11.50 9.08 7.78
C ASP A 190 -11.40 7.55 7.66
N ALA A 191 -11.70 6.97 6.49
CA ALA A 191 -11.38 5.58 6.20
C ALA A 191 -9.88 5.35 6.41
N ALA A 192 -9.53 4.41 7.29
CA ALA A 192 -8.14 4.17 7.65
C ALA A 192 -7.37 3.51 6.49
N VAL A 193 -6.22 4.09 6.14
CA VAL A 193 -5.27 3.52 5.17
C VAL A 193 -3.87 3.44 5.78
N GLU A 194 -3.06 2.52 5.27
CA GLU A 194 -1.65 2.36 5.64
C GLU A 194 -0.76 2.42 4.39
N PRO A 195 0.57 2.57 4.54
CA PRO A 195 1.48 2.41 3.41
C PRO A 195 1.17 1.13 2.63
N GLY A 196 1.19 1.18 1.30
CA GLY A 196 0.71 0.08 0.46
C GLY A 196 -0.75 0.21 0.00
N SER A 197 -1.57 1.02 0.68
CA SER A 197 -2.92 1.36 0.21
C SER A 197 -2.93 2.37 -0.94
N SER A 198 -1.80 2.99 -1.28
CA SER A 198 -1.69 3.87 -2.45
C SER A 198 -2.16 3.16 -3.71
N GLY A 199 -3.04 3.80 -4.49
CA GLY A 199 -3.66 3.22 -5.68
C GLY A 199 -4.94 2.42 -5.42
N SER A 200 -5.36 2.26 -4.16
CA SER A 200 -6.63 1.61 -3.81
C SER A 200 -7.83 2.38 -4.35
N ALA A 201 -8.86 1.65 -4.77
CA ALA A 201 -10.15 2.25 -5.09
C ALA A 201 -10.84 2.75 -3.80
N ALA A 202 -11.38 3.97 -3.87
CA ALA A 202 -12.40 4.45 -2.95
C ALA A 202 -13.76 4.29 -3.61
N LEU A 203 -14.69 3.65 -2.93
CA LEU A 203 -16.01 3.26 -3.44
C LEU A 203 -17.13 3.91 -2.64
N ASP A 204 -18.23 4.23 -3.33
CA ASP A 204 -19.48 4.63 -2.69
C ASP A 204 -20.24 3.44 -2.10
N ALA A 205 -21.43 3.70 -1.53
CA ALA A 205 -22.28 2.68 -0.92
C ALA A 205 -22.82 1.65 -1.94
N ASP A 206 -22.82 1.97 -3.24
CA ASP A 206 -23.23 1.09 -4.31
C ASP A 206 -22.06 0.32 -4.95
N GLY A 207 -20.84 0.49 -4.42
CA GLY A 207 -19.61 -0.16 -4.92
C GLY A 207 -19.02 0.51 -6.18
N ARG A 208 -19.41 1.75 -6.49
CA ARG A 208 -18.87 2.50 -7.62
C ARG A 208 -17.66 3.33 -7.20
N VAL A 209 -16.68 3.45 -8.08
CA VAL A 209 -15.46 4.23 -7.81
C VAL A 209 -15.80 5.73 -7.71
N ILE A 210 -15.37 6.34 -6.61
CA ILE A 210 -15.48 7.79 -6.33
C ILE A 210 -14.13 8.47 -6.22
N GLY A 211 -13.02 7.70 -6.25
CA GLY A 211 -11.67 8.25 -6.18
C GLY A 211 -10.59 7.20 -6.01
N VAL A 212 -9.35 7.67 -5.93
CA VAL A 212 -8.15 6.84 -5.79
C VAL A 212 -7.36 7.29 -4.58
N VAL A 213 -7.05 6.39 -3.66
CA VAL A 213 -6.18 6.68 -2.50
C VAL A 213 -4.78 7.03 -2.99
N TYR A 214 -4.21 8.17 -2.55
CA TYR A 214 -2.85 8.51 -2.92
C TYR A 214 -1.95 8.88 -1.75
N ALA A 215 -2.51 9.27 -0.62
CA ALA A 215 -1.71 9.66 0.54
C ALA A 215 -2.45 9.47 1.87
N LYS A 216 -1.66 9.47 2.95
CA LYS A 216 -2.12 9.53 4.33
C LYS A 216 -1.55 10.78 4.99
N THR A 217 -2.37 11.48 5.76
CA THR A 217 -1.95 12.65 6.52
C THR A 217 -1.34 12.25 7.87
N SER A 218 -0.59 13.14 8.50
CA SER A 218 0.03 12.88 9.80
C SER A 218 -0.98 12.72 10.95
N ASP A 219 -2.20 13.25 10.79
CA ASP A 219 -3.31 13.10 11.73
C ASP A 219 -4.18 11.86 11.45
N GLY A 220 -3.73 10.99 10.54
CA GLY A 220 -4.33 9.69 10.29
C GLY A 220 -5.52 9.69 9.31
N ARG A 221 -5.78 10.80 8.61
CA ARG A 221 -6.76 10.87 7.54
C ARG A 221 -6.17 10.40 6.22
N SER A 222 -7.04 10.04 5.29
CA SER A 222 -6.65 9.58 3.96
C SER A 222 -7.03 10.61 2.91
N LEU A 223 -6.17 10.78 1.91
CA LEU A 223 -6.39 11.68 0.78
C LEU A 223 -6.69 10.88 -0.48
N LEU A 224 -7.71 11.31 -1.21
CA LEU A 224 -8.14 10.67 -2.44
C LEU A 224 -8.03 11.65 -3.60
N VAL A 225 -7.54 11.16 -4.73
CA VAL A 225 -7.73 11.82 -6.03
C VAL A 225 -9.22 11.72 -6.35
N PRO A 226 -9.93 12.83 -6.62
CA PRO A 226 -11.34 12.81 -6.96
C PRO A 226 -11.62 12.04 -8.25
N LEU A 227 -12.83 11.50 -8.38
CA LEU A 227 -13.27 10.83 -9.60
C LEU A 227 -13.20 11.77 -10.82
N SER A 228 -13.61 13.03 -10.67
CA SER A 228 -13.54 14.03 -11.75
C SER A 228 -12.13 14.17 -12.30
N THR A 229 -11.12 14.26 -11.41
CA THR A 229 -9.70 14.33 -11.82
C THR A 229 -9.27 13.04 -12.54
N LEU A 230 -9.67 11.87 -12.03
CA LEU A 230 -9.39 10.59 -12.71
C LEU A 230 -10.00 10.56 -14.11
N GLN A 231 -11.27 10.97 -14.25
CA GLN A 231 -11.97 11.00 -15.54
C GLN A 231 -11.31 11.97 -16.53
N ASP A 232 -10.95 13.17 -16.08
CA ASP A 232 -10.27 14.18 -16.91
C ASP A 232 -8.93 13.66 -17.43
N VAL A 233 -8.14 13.02 -16.56
CA VAL A 233 -6.84 12.42 -16.95
C VAL A 233 -7.02 11.26 -17.92
N LEU A 234 -8.03 10.40 -17.71
CA LEU A 234 -8.33 9.27 -18.62
C LEU A 234 -8.87 9.73 -19.97
N ALA A 235 -9.55 10.88 -20.05
CA ALA A 235 -10.07 11.45 -21.29
C ALA A 235 -8.97 12.12 -22.15
N ASP A 236 -7.83 12.48 -21.57
CA ASP A 236 -6.70 13.07 -22.28
C ASP A 236 -5.73 11.99 -22.76
N ALA A 237 -5.76 11.67 -24.05
CA ALA A 237 -4.90 10.66 -24.64
C ALA A 237 -3.40 10.95 -24.49
N ASP A 238 -3.02 12.23 -24.32
CA ASP A 238 -1.63 12.68 -24.16
C ASP A 238 -1.22 12.84 -22.68
N ALA A 239 -2.13 12.56 -21.73
CA ALA A 239 -1.85 12.69 -20.30
C ALA A 239 -0.78 11.70 -19.84
N PHE A 240 -0.75 10.50 -20.42
CA PHE A 240 0.11 9.41 -19.97
C PHE A 240 1.39 9.30 -20.80
N THR A 241 2.49 9.02 -20.12
CA THR A 241 3.80 8.73 -20.72
C THR A 241 4.25 7.36 -20.23
N ALA A 242 4.78 6.54 -21.14
CA ALA A 242 5.36 5.25 -20.79
C ALA A 242 6.42 5.41 -19.70
N LEU A 243 6.48 4.48 -18.75
CA LEU A 243 7.49 4.51 -17.71
C LEU A 243 8.88 4.39 -18.34
N PRO A 244 9.85 5.24 -17.95
CA PRO A 244 11.20 5.11 -18.43
C PRO A 244 11.85 3.83 -17.85
N PRO A 245 12.71 3.15 -18.61
CA PRO A 245 13.49 2.04 -18.05
C PRO A 245 14.48 2.56 -17.00
N CYS A 246 14.92 1.68 -16.12
CA CYS A 246 15.96 1.99 -15.16
C CYS A 246 17.19 2.56 -15.85
N SER A 247 17.67 3.72 -15.39
CA SER A 247 18.92 4.29 -15.86
C SER A 247 20.09 3.48 -15.29
N SER A 248 20.88 2.86 -16.17
CA SER A 248 22.12 2.14 -15.82
C SER A 248 23.26 3.12 -15.45
#